data_20175dccfabe294b7c242b00e830bc99
#
_entry.id   20175dccfabe294b7c242b00e830bc99
#
_cell.length_a   1.000
_cell.length_b   1.000
_cell.length_c   1.000
_cell.angle_alpha   90.00
_cell.angle_beta   90.00
_cell.angle_gamma   90.00
#
_symmetry.space_group_name_H-M   'P 1'
#
loop_
_entity.id
_entity.type
_entity.pdbx_description
1 polymer ?
#
loop_
_entity_poly.entity_id
_entity_poly.type
_entity_poly.pdbx_seq_one_letter_code
_entity_poly.pdbx_strand_id
1 'polypeptide(L)'
;MGEAVQRRFLGLTAVMAALGMTATLSACGGDAEAGDVTLKLVAADYGTGPENSSEKYWSGVAAGFEKEHPGIKVDVTVLHWKDVDREVAEMVKAGDAPDIAQIGAYADYAKAGKLYTADETLAIRTTANFLPGLTDAGKIDGTLYGLPFVASTRLLFYNEQLFDQAGLDAPETWDDIRSDAAALRTKGVDYPFALPLGQEEAQAETLMWLLSGGGGYTDDVGAYDIDSAENVATFRWLRDNLVGEGLTGPVAPGKLDRAKAFEAFADGKVGMLNGHPTLMDKAEAEGIKVGMVPLPGSDGPTKGSMGVADWMMGFKENGHRQEIGKFFDYAYSDENVLEFAESYDLLPVTGSASAAMEADKKHKKLRPFLAALPNSTFTPYGKTSWATVSDAIKKKIGSAVAPGSNPESILGEVAAEATRAEAAE
;
A
#
# COMPACT_ATOMS: atom_id res chain seq x y z
N MET A 1 13.76 -49.58 54.55
CA MET A 1 14.04 -50.78 53.76
C MET A 1 14.47 -50.25 52.42
N GLY A 2 15.69 -50.02 52.13
CA GLY A 2 16.90 -50.91 52.05
C GLY A 2 17.03 -51.18 50.57
N GLU A 3 18.03 -51.01 49.93
CA GLU A 3 19.48 -50.93 49.88
C GLU A 3 19.84 -50.82 48.41
N ALA A 4 20.68 -49.92 47.91
CA ALA A 4 22.11 -49.80 47.96
C ALA A 4 22.93 -50.80 47.10
N VAL A 5 23.89 -50.19 46.39
CA VAL A 5 25.26 -50.72 46.14
C VAL A 5 25.46 -51.57 44.86
N GLN A 6 26.48 -51.45 43.99
CA GLN A 6 27.86 -50.93 43.91
C GLN A 6 28.37 -51.09 42.50
N ARG A 7 29.13 -50.14 41.93
CA ARG A 7 30.55 -50.05 41.58
C ARG A 7 31.26 -51.28 41.01
N ARG A 8 32.00 -51.07 39.89
CA ARG A 8 33.45 -51.37 39.63
C ARG A 8 33.76 -51.14 38.15
N PHE A 9 34.56 -50.21 37.76
CA PHE A 9 36.00 -49.98 37.69
C PHE A 9 36.81 -50.93 36.79
N LEU A 10 37.75 -50.26 36.02
CA LEU A 10 38.99 -50.72 35.35
C LEU A 10 38.78 -51.19 33.90
N GLY A 11 39.62 -50.82 32.91
CA GLY A 11 40.97 -50.24 32.97
C GLY A 11 41.51 -49.85 31.60
N LEU A 12 42.56 -49.08 31.65
CA LEU A 12 43.44 -48.57 30.59
C LEU A 12 43.90 -49.58 29.56
N THR A 13 44.11 -49.14 28.33
CA THR A 13 45.41 -49.30 27.67
C THR A 13 45.58 -48.27 26.54
N ALA A 14 46.62 -47.47 26.63
CA ALA A 14 47.16 -46.58 25.61
C ALA A 14 48.03 -47.33 24.66
N VAL A 15 47.95 -47.09 23.36
CA VAL A 15 49.01 -47.37 22.40
C VAL A 15 49.23 -46.16 21.52
N MET A 16 50.39 -45.50 21.73
CA MET A 16 50.98 -44.55 20.77
C MET A 16 51.55 -45.30 19.58
N ALA A 17 51.33 -44.82 18.39
CA ALA A 17 52.24 -45.00 17.26
C ALA A 17 52.20 -43.71 16.41
N ALA A 18 53.32 -43.02 16.45
CA ALA A 18 53.64 -41.90 15.56
C ALA A 18 54.14 -42.43 14.22
N LEU A 19 53.92 -41.73 13.16
CA LEU A 19 54.82 -41.40 12.04
C LEU A 19 54.01 -41.19 10.74
N GLY A 20 54.30 -40.09 10.06
CA GLY A 20 54.01 -39.92 8.66
C GLY A 20 53.50 -38.50 8.26
N MET A 21 54.40 -37.49 8.42
CA MET A 21 54.24 -36.25 7.65
C MET A 21 54.40 -36.53 6.17
N THR A 22 53.35 -36.31 5.37
CA THR A 22 53.50 -35.97 3.95
C THR A 22 52.63 -34.78 3.69
N ALA A 23 53.28 -33.63 3.61
CA ALA A 23 52.68 -32.41 3.08
C ALA A 23 52.46 -32.57 1.57
N THR A 24 51.22 -32.75 1.17
CA THR A 24 50.80 -32.49 -0.22
C THR A 24 50.06 -31.18 -0.24
N LEU A 25 50.73 -30.11 -0.64
CA LEU A 25 50.09 -28.90 -1.15
C LEU A 25 49.35 -29.28 -2.43
N SER A 26 48.09 -29.56 -2.33
CA SER A 26 47.17 -29.51 -3.46
C SER A 26 46.42 -28.21 -3.36
N ALA A 27 46.93 -27.17 -4.04
CA ALA A 27 46.16 -26.02 -4.44
C ALA A 27 45.14 -26.50 -5.49
N CYS A 28 43.97 -26.87 -5.04
CA CYS A 28 42.76 -26.86 -5.86
C CYS A 28 41.86 -25.80 -5.29
N GLY A 29 41.70 -24.68 -6.04
CA GLY A 29 40.53 -23.82 -5.90
C GLY A 29 39.32 -24.70 -6.21
N GLY A 30 38.74 -25.25 -5.16
CA GLY A 30 37.40 -25.77 -5.19
C GLY A 30 36.51 -24.58 -4.90
N ASP A 31 35.66 -24.19 -5.87
CA ASP A 31 34.44 -23.48 -5.59
C ASP A 31 33.78 -24.27 -4.45
N ALA A 32 33.68 -23.66 -3.29
CA ALA A 32 32.77 -24.16 -2.27
C ALA A 32 31.41 -24.16 -2.95
N GLU A 33 30.84 -25.33 -3.20
CA GLU A 33 29.40 -25.40 -3.52
C GLU A 33 28.69 -24.62 -2.43
N ALA A 34 28.18 -23.44 -2.80
CA ALA A 34 27.30 -22.68 -1.94
C ALA A 34 26.14 -23.63 -1.63
N GLY A 35 26.00 -24.01 -0.36
CA GLY A 35 24.88 -24.86 0.04
C GLY A 35 23.58 -24.21 -0.43
N ASP A 36 22.58 -25.03 -0.77
CA ASP A 36 21.25 -24.53 -1.19
C ASP A 36 20.71 -23.55 -0.14
N VAL A 37 20.40 -22.32 -0.59
CA VAL A 37 19.77 -21.29 0.25
C VAL A 37 18.26 -21.33 0.02
N THR A 38 17.48 -21.31 1.09
CA THR A 38 16.01 -21.14 0.99
C THR A 38 15.61 -19.78 1.53
N LEU A 39 15.09 -18.93 0.66
CA LEU A 39 14.51 -17.64 1.01
C LEU A 39 13.06 -17.83 1.48
N LYS A 40 12.72 -17.30 2.64
CA LYS A 40 11.34 -17.24 3.14
C LYS A 40 10.69 -15.96 2.62
N LEU A 41 9.67 -16.06 1.77
CA LEU A 41 8.86 -14.94 1.28
C LEU A 41 7.49 -14.96 1.96
N VAL A 42 7.13 -13.89 2.64
CA VAL A 42 5.78 -13.66 3.15
C VAL A 42 5.13 -12.52 2.37
N ALA A 43 3.96 -12.78 1.77
CA ALA A 43 3.26 -11.82 0.92
C ALA A 43 1.78 -11.71 1.27
N ALA A 44 1.20 -10.55 0.97
CA ALA A 44 -0.23 -10.30 1.10
C ALA A 44 -1.02 -10.94 -0.04
N ASP A 45 -2.25 -11.40 0.24
CA ASP A 45 -3.17 -11.91 -0.77
C ASP A 45 -4.05 -10.79 -1.33
N TYR A 46 -3.92 -10.55 -2.63
CA TYR A 46 -4.77 -9.62 -3.39
C TYR A 46 -5.97 -10.29 -4.02
N GLY A 47 -6.00 -11.62 -4.00
CA GLY A 47 -7.09 -12.40 -4.56
C GLY A 47 -8.37 -12.28 -3.76
N THR A 48 -9.50 -12.53 -4.41
CA THR A 48 -10.83 -12.61 -3.81
C THR A 48 -11.27 -14.05 -3.51
N GLY A 49 -10.46 -15.02 -3.93
CA GLY A 49 -10.71 -16.45 -3.74
C GLY A 49 -9.57 -17.32 -4.28
N PRO A 50 -9.69 -18.65 -4.17
CA PRO A 50 -8.62 -19.58 -4.53
C PRO A 50 -8.16 -19.50 -6.00
N GLU A 51 -9.06 -19.10 -6.92
CA GLU A 51 -8.77 -19.04 -8.36
C GLU A 51 -7.81 -17.91 -8.73
N ASN A 52 -7.84 -16.81 -7.99
CA ASN A 52 -6.99 -15.64 -8.20
C ASN A 52 -6.16 -15.26 -6.98
N SER A 53 -5.85 -16.22 -6.09
CA SER A 53 -4.95 -15.99 -4.96
C SER A 53 -3.55 -15.61 -5.43
N SER A 54 -2.91 -14.69 -4.71
CA SER A 54 -1.52 -14.27 -4.93
C SER A 54 -0.51 -15.41 -4.72
N GLU A 55 -0.90 -16.50 -4.07
CA GLU A 55 -0.07 -17.70 -3.94
C GLU A 55 0.30 -18.29 -5.30
N LYS A 56 -0.63 -18.30 -6.25
CA LYS A 56 -0.38 -18.79 -7.62
C LYS A 56 0.66 -17.94 -8.34
N TYR A 57 0.55 -16.62 -8.24
CA TYR A 57 1.51 -15.68 -8.82
C TYR A 57 2.91 -15.89 -8.18
N TRP A 58 3.00 -15.81 -6.86
CA TRP A 58 4.29 -15.94 -6.17
C TRP A 58 4.95 -17.30 -6.36
N SER A 59 4.16 -18.38 -6.41
CA SER A 59 4.68 -19.71 -6.75
C SER A 59 5.23 -19.77 -8.17
N GLY A 60 4.59 -19.07 -9.12
CA GLY A 60 5.09 -18.93 -10.49
C GLY A 60 6.41 -18.16 -10.56
N VAL A 61 6.50 -17.01 -9.89
CA VAL A 61 7.72 -16.20 -9.77
C VAL A 61 8.84 -17.00 -9.11
N ALA A 62 8.55 -17.70 -8.01
CA ALA A 62 9.52 -18.56 -7.31
C ALA A 62 10.06 -19.66 -8.23
N ALA A 63 9.19 -20.38 -8.92
CA ALA A 63 9.59 -21.47 -9.82
C ALA A 63 10.41 -20.97 -11.03
N GLY A 64 10.08 -19.80 -11.58
CA GLY A 64 10.87 -19.15 -12.63
C GLY A 64 12.24 -18.72 -12.14
N PHE A 65 12.31 -18.08 -11.00
CA PHE A 65 13.54 -17.65 -10.35
C PHE A 65 14.48 -18.82 -10.02
N GLU A 66 13.95 -19.88 -9.41
CA GLU A 66 14.73 -21.08 -9.06
C GLU A 66 15.35 -21.77 -10.28
N LYS A 67 14.66 -21.71 -11.42
CA LYS A 67 15.17 -22.25 -12.69
C LYS A 67 16.37 -21.45 -13.22
N GLU A 68 16.36 -20.12 -13.03
CA GLU A 68 17.45 -19.23 -13.45
C GLU A 68 18.61 -19.19 -12.44
N HIS A 69 18.32 -19.49 -11.17
CA HIS A 69 19.26 -19.45 -10.06
C HIS A 69 19.34 -20.80 -9.31
N PRO A 70 19.91 -21.85 -9.93
CA PRO A 70 20.08 -23.14 -9.28
C PRO A 70 20.83 -22.99 -7.95
N GLY A 71 20.32 -23.62 -6.87
CA GLY A 71 20.89 -23.50 -5.52
C GLY A 71 20.21 -22.44 -4.65
N ILE A 72 19.23 -21.69 -5.18
CA ILE A 72 18.38 -20.80 -4.38
C ILE A 72 16.95 -21.29 -4.51
N LYS A 73 16.29 -21.54 -3.37
CA LYS A 73 14.87 -21.89 -3.26
C LYS A 73 14.09 -20.74 -2.67
N VAL A 74 12.79 -20.66 -2.95
CA VAL A 74 11.89 -19.65 -2.37
C VAL A 74 10.69 -20.37 -1.75
N ASP A 75 10.59 -20.29 -0.44
CA ASP A 75 9.44 -20.79 0.32
C ASP A 75 8.42 -19.65 0.47
N VAL A 76 7.26 -19.82 -0.16
CA VAL A 76 6.24 -18.80 -0.27
C VAL A 76 5.14 -19.02 0.75
N THR A 77 4.82 -17.99 1.52
CA THR A 77 3.66 -17.92 2.41
C THR A 77 2.81 -16.71 2.04
N VAL A 78 1.56 -16.93 1.65
CA VAL A 78 0.62 -15.86 1.34
C VAL A 78 -0.44 -15.76 2.44
N LEU A 79 -0.63 -14.56 2.96
CA LEU A 79 -1.52 -14.28 4.08
C LEU A 79 -2.55 -13.21 3.70
N HIS A 80 -3.72 -13.28 4.30
CA HIS A 80 -4.76 -12.28 4.07
C HIS A 80 -4.31 -10.89 4.57
N TRP A 81 -4.67 -9.83 3.84
CA TRP A 81 -4.30 -8.43 4.13
C TRP A 81 -4.53 -7.99 5.59
N LYS A 82 -5.63 -8.41 6.21
CA LYS A 82 -5.93 -8.05 7.62
C LYS A 82 -4.97 -8.68 8.64
N ASP A 83 -4.20 -9.69 8.24
CA ASP A 83 -3.35 -10.49 9.14
C ASP A 83 -1.85 -10.32 8.83
N VAL A 84 -1.47 -10.07 7.57
CA VAL A 84 -0.08 -10.17 7.12
C VAL A 84 0.88 -9.24 7.87
N ASP A 85 0.54 -7.97 8.08
CA ASP A 85 1.40 -7.03 8.81
C ASP A 85 1.63 -7.48 10.25
N ARG A 86 0.58 -7.98 10.92
CA ARG A 86 0.66 -8.51 12.29
C ARG A 86 1.50 -9.78 12.36
N GLU A 87 1.30 -10.72 11.45
CA GLU A 87 2.06 -11.99 11.43
C GLU A 87 3.54 -11.73 11.16
N VAL A 88 3.90 -10.86 10.20
CA VAL A 88 5.29 -10.48 9.97
C VAL A 88 5.90 -9.80 11.20
N ALA A 89 5.15 -8.93 11.88
CA ALA A 89 5.62 -8.29 13.11
C ALA A 89 5.87 -9.30 14.23
N GLU A 90 5.02 -10.33 14.37
CA GLU A 90 5.20 -11.42 15.34
C GLU A 90 6.43 -12.28 15.00
N MET A 91 6.64 -12.62 13.71
CA MET A 91 7.84 -13.34 13.25
C MET A 91 9.12 -12.57 13.58
N VAL A 92 9.16 -11.27 13.26
CA VAL A 92 10.32 -10.40 13.53
C VAL A 92 10.58 -10.27 15.02
N LYS A 93 9.53 -10.19 15.85
CA LYS A 93 9.65 -10.15 17.32
C LYS A 93 10.15 -11.46 17.92
N ALA A 94 9.80 -12.58 17.29
CA ALA A 94 10.22 -13.91 17.73
C ALA A 94 11.67 -14.25 17.34
N GLY A 95 12.33 -13.44 16.49
CA GLY A 95 13.65 -13.75 15.93
C GLY A 95 13.57 -14.82 14.83
N ASP A 96 12.48 -14.87 14.07
CA ASP A 96 12.24 -15.73 12.91
C ASP A 96 11.71 -14.90 11.74
N ALA A 97 12.35 -13.75 11.48
CA ALA A 97 11.95 -12.85 10.40
C ALA A 97 11.99 -13.59 9.04
N PRO A 98 11.07 -13.30 8.11
CA PRO A 98 11.23 -13.76 6.74
C PRO A 98 12.47 -13.12 6.10
N ASP A 99 12.95 -13.68 5.00
CA ASP A 99 13.99 -13.02 4.18
C ASP A 99 13.39 -11.83 3.42
N ILE A 100 12.17 -12.01 2.93
CA ILE A 100 11.44 -11.04 2.11
C ILE A 100 10.01 -10.93 2.63
N ALA A 101 9.52 -9.71 2.80
CA ALA A 101 8.10 -9.47 3.00
C ALA A 101 7.54 -8.52 1.92
N GLN A 102 6.30 -8.78 1.48
CA GLN A 102 5.51 -7.88 0.65
C GLN A 102 4.24 -7.53 1.43
N ILE A 103 4.21 -6.35 2.05
CA ILE A 103 3.23 -5.91 3.04
C ILE A 103 2.99 -4.40 2.99
N GLY A 104 2.07 -3.88 3.82
CA GLY A 104 1.68 -2.48 3.86
C GLY A 104 2.62 -1.55 4.65
N ALA A 105 3.45 -2.07 5.57
CA ALA A 105 4.26 -1.26 6.48
C ALA A 105 5.74 -1.69 6.50
N TYR A 106 6.66 -0.72 6.49
CA TYR A 106 8.11 -0.98 6.51
C TYR A 106 8.87 -0.11 7.52
N ALA A 107 8.29 1.02 7.95
CA ALA A 107 9.01 2.07 8.67
C ALA A 107 9.61 1.59 10.00
N ASP A 108 8.86 0.85 10.81
CA ASP A 108 9.31 0.34 12.10
C ASP A 108 10.51 -0.59 11.96
N TYR A 109 10.49 -1.47 10.95
CA TYR A 109 11.60 -2.39 10.68
C TYR A 109 12.85 -1.65 10.19
N ALA A 110 12.66 -0.63 9.34
CA ALA A 110 13.76 0.19 8.85
C ALA A 110 14.41 1.00 9.99
N LYS A 111 13.63 1.68 10.82
CA LYS A 111 14.14 2.42 12.00
C LYS A 111 14.80 1.50 13.01
N ALA A 112 14.33 0.28 13.19
CA ALA A 112 14.97 -0.74 14.01
C ALA A 112 16.23 -1.34 13.40
N GLY A 113 16.66 -0.90 12.20
CA GLY A 113 17.86 -1.39 11.51
C GLY A 113 17.77 -2.82 10.99
N LYS A 114 16.54 -3.36 10.84
CA LYS A 114 16.29 -4.75 10.46
C LYS A 114 16.26 -4.99 8.95
N LEU A 115 16.13 -3.93 8.15
CA LEU A 115 15.99 -4.03 6.70
C LEU A 115 17.30 -3.71 5.97
N TYR A 116 17.52 -4.39 4.85
CA TYR A 116 18.48 -3.95 3.85
C TYR A 116 17.94 -2.70 3.14
N THR A 117 18.86 -1.84 2.69
CA THR A 117 18.52 -0.73 1.81
C THR A 117 18.40 -1.19 0.36
N ALA A 118 17.75 -0.40 -0.49
CA ALA A 118 17.72 -0.66 -1.93
C ALA A 118 19.15 -0.75 -2.52
N ASP A 119 20.07 0.12 -2.10
CA ASP A 119 21.45 0.13 -2.58
C ASP A 119 22.23 -1.10 -2.17
N GLU A 120 21.82 -1.80 -1.08
CA GLU A 120 22.47 -3.05 -0.65
C GLU A 120 21.98 -4.26 -1.45
N THR A 121 20.79 -4.20 -2.06
CA THR A 121 20.12 -5.38 -2.63
C THR A 121 19.80 -5.26 -4.11
N LEU A 122 19.41 -4.09 -4.61
CA LEU A 122 18.98 -3.91 -6.00
C LEU A 122 20.11 -3.49 -6.93
N ALA A 123 20.03 -3.93 -8.17
CA ALA A 123 20.82 -3.34 -9.24
C ALA A 123 20.40 -1.89 -9.49
N ILE A 124 21.37 -1.03 -9.81
CA ILE A 124 21.13 0.40 -10.10
C ILE A 124 20.03 0.59 -11.15
N ARG A 125 20.00 -0.25 -12.19
CA ARG A 125 18.98 -0.19 -13.25
C ARG A 125 17.57 -0.43 -12.72
N THR A 126 17.40 -1.33 -11.78
CA THR A 126 16.11 -1.67 -11.16
C THR A 126 15.62 -0.51 -10.30
N THR A 127 16.49 0.03 -9.44
CA THR A 127 16.15 1.21 -8.61
C THR A 127 15.82 2.43 -9.47
N ALA A 128 16.59 2.68 -10.55
CA ALA A 128 16.38 3.81 -11.46
C ALA A 128 15.09 3.69 -12.30
N ASN A 129 14.49 2.52 -12.38
CA ASN A 129 13.25 2.27 -13.12
C ASN A 129 11.99 2.53 -12.29
N PHE A 130 12.08 2.64 -10.96
CA PHE A 130 10.93 2.98 -10.13
C PHE A 130 10.41 4.40 -10.42
N LEU A 131 9.10 4.58 -10.31
CA LEU A 131 8.48 5.90 -10.38
C LEU A 131 8.96 6.77 -9.20
N PRO A 132 9.46 8.01 -9.45
CA PRO A 132 10.10 8.82 -8.41
C PRO A 132 9.25 9.06 -7.16
N GLY A 133 7.97 9.39 -7.32
CA GLY A 133 7.06 9.62 -6.18
C GLY A 133 6.91 8.40 -5.27
N LEU A 134 6.93 7.19 -5.85
CA LEU A 134 6.90 5.94 -5.10
C LEU A 134 8.20 5.68 -4.34
N THR A 135 9.35 5.95 -4.99
CA THR A 135 10.64 5.86 -4.30
C THR A 135 10.75 6.82 -3.14
N ASP A 136 10.25 8.05 -3.30
CA ASP A 136 10.28 9.03 -2.21
C ASP A 136 9.42 8.60 -1.03
N ALA A 137 8.25 8.02 -1.28
CA ALA A 137 7.38 7.46 -0.23
C ALA A 137 7.97 6.21 0.47
N GLY A 138 8.92 5.50 -0.16
CA GLY A 138 9.63 4.33 0.41
C GLY A 138 10.87 4.68 1.23
N LYS A 139 11.23 5.99 1.34
CA LYS A 139 12.43 6.46 2.05
C LYS A 139 12.16 6.78 3.52
N ILE A 140 13.20 6.56 4.33
CA ILE A 140 13.34 7.14 5.66
C ILE A 140 14.70 7.84 5.68
N ASP A 141 14.72 9.11 6.08
CA ASP A 141 15.91 9.94 6.14
C ASP A 141 16.76 9.90 4.84
N GLY A 142 16.05 9.93 3.70
CA GLY A 142 16.64 9.90 2.37
C GLY A 142 17.11 8.52 1.88
N THR A 143 16.99 7.46 2.69
CA THR A 143 17.41 6.10 2.36
C THR A 143 16.19 5.24 2.00
N LEU A 144 16.22 4.58 0.85
CA LEU A 144 15.13 3.72 0.37
C LEU A 144 15.18 2.34 1.03
N TYR A 145 14.15 2.02 1.82
CA TYR A 145 13.95 0.74 2.49
C TYR A 145 12.71 -0.01 2.01
N GLY A 146 11.59 0.72 1.85
CA GLY A 146 10.36 0.19 1.26
C GLY A 146 10.46 0.23 -0.26
N LEU A 147 10.63 -0.93 -0.89
CA LEU A 147 10.64 -1.03 -2.35
C LEU A 147 9.20 -1.02 -2.83
N PRO A 148 8.77 -0.07 -3.68
CA PRO A 148 7.39 -0.06 -4.16
C PRO A 148 7.13 -1.33 -4.97
N PHE A 149 6.07 -2.07 -4.63
CA PHE A 149 5.74 -3.33 -5.31
C PHE A 149 4.57 -3.17 -6.26
N VAL A 150 3.51 -2.51 -5.82
CA VAL A 150 2.30 -2.23 -6.59
C VAL A 150 1.69 -0.92 -6.12
N ALA A 151 0.96 -0.26 -7.00
CA ALA A 151 0.33 1.03 -6.69
C ALA A 151 -1.12 1.11 -7.16
N SER A 152 -1.84 2.07 -6.60
CA SER A 152 -3.12 2.56 -7.13
C SER A 152 -3.22 4.07 -6.92
N THR A 153 -4.16 4.70 -7.62
CA THR A 153 -4.54 6.10 -7.38
C THR A 153 -6.04 6.24 -7.25
N ARG A 154 -6.49 7.45 -6.94
CA ARG A 154 -7.91 7.77 -6.81
C ARG A 154 -8.30 8.81 -7.85
N LEU A 155 -9.53 8.66 -8.37
CA LEU A 155 -10.20 9.63 -9.23
C LEU A 155 -11.61 9.88 -8.70
N LEU A 156 -12.22 10.98 -9.10
CA LEU A 156 -13.65 11.20 -8.93
C LEU A 156 -14.41 10.38 -9.98
N PHE A 157 -15.25 9.48 -9.53
CA PHE A 157 -16.15 8.68 -10.35
C PHE A 157 -17.53 9.31 -10.36
N TYR A 158 -18.19 9.27 -11.51
CA TYR A 158 -19.60 9.64 -11.62
C TYR A 158 -20.37 8.63 -12.47
N ASN A 159 -21.64 8.46 -12.17
CA ASN A 159 -22.55 7.60 -12.93
C ASN A 159 -23.05 8.35 -14.16
N GLU A 160 -22.51 8.00 -15.35
CA GLU A 160 -22.84 8.68 -16.61
C GLU A 160 -24.35 8.65 -16.90
N GLN A 161 -25.06 7.53 -16.59
CA GLN A 161 -26.50 7.45 -16.86
C GLN A 161 -27.30 8.44 -16.00
N LEU A 162 -26.91 8.65 -14.74
CA LEU A 162 -27.56 9.62 -13.86
C LEU A 162 -27.25 11.07 -14.28
N PHE A 163 -26.01 11.31 -14.72
CA PHE A 163 -25.56 12.61 -15.26
C PHE A 163 -26.31 12.96 -16.55
N ASP A 164 -26.38 12.02 -17.52
CA ASP A 164 -27.15 12.19 -18.75
C ASP A 164 -28.64 12.51 -18.46
N GLN A 165 -29.27 11.79 -17.52
CA GLN A 165 -30.69 12.02 -17.13
C GLN A 165 -30.92 13.39 -16.46
N ALA A 166 -29.89 13.92 -15.83
CA ALA A 166 -29.90 15.21 -15.19
C ALA A 166 -29.43 16.35 -16.12
N GLY A 167 -28.82 16.01 -17.27
CA GLY A 167 -28.28 16.98 -18.23
C GLY A 167 -26.99 17.64 -17.68
N LEU A 168 -26.15 16.87 -16.99
CA LEU A 168 -24.93 17.34 -16.34
C LEU A 168 -23.69 16.90 -17.15
N ASP A 169 -22.68 17.75 -17.15
CA ASP A 169 -21.33 17.46 -17.61
C ASP A 169 -20.45 17.00 -16.44
N ALA A 170 -19.24 16.48 -16.72
CA ALA A 170 -18.29 16.13 -15.66
C ALA A 170 -17.87 17.37 -14.86
N PRO A 171 -17.82 17.31 -13.51
CA PRO A 171 -17.50 18.47 -12.68
C PRO A 171 -16.03 18.92 -12.83
N GLU A 172 -15.81 20.23 -12.93
CA GLU A 172 -14.49 20.87 -13.07
C GLU A 172 -14.07 21.67 -11.82
N THR A 173 -15.02 21.92 -10.90
CA THR A 173 -14.82 22.68 -9.64
C THR A 173 -15.59 22.03 -8.49
N TRP A 174 -15.28 22.45 -7.25
CA TRP A 174 -16.11 22.07 -6.10
C TRP A 174 -17.55 22.60 -6.19
N ASP A 175 -17.75 23.80 -6.78
CA ASP A 175 -19.08 24.35 -6.99
C ASP A 175 -19.89 23.53 -8.00
N ASP A 176 -19.23 22.93 -9.01
CA ASP A 176 -19.89 21.98 -9.91
C ASP A 176 -20.29 20.70 -9.15
N ILE A 177 -19.37 20.12 -8.35
CA ILE A 177 -19.71 18.94 -7.51
C ILE A 177 -20.95 19.22 -6.66
N ARG A 178 -21.02 20.40 -6.03
CA ARG A 178 -22.16 20.79 -5.20
C ARG A 178 -23.44 20.96 -6.04
N SER A 179 -23.37 21.68 -7.17
CA SER A 179 -24.52 21.94 -8.03
C SER A 179 -25.05 20.66 -8.68
N ASP A 180 -24.15 19.77 -9.10
CA ASP A 180 -24.50 18.47 -9.69
C ASP A 180 -25.14 17.56 -8.65
N ALA A 181 -24.57 17.50 -7.45
CA ALA A 181 -25.16 16.76 -6.34
C ALA A 181 -26.57 17.29 -6.00
N ALA A 182 -26.79 18.60 -6.03
CA ALA A 182 -28.11 19.19 -5.81
C ALA A 182 -29.12 18.83 -6.92
N ALA A 183 -28.67 18.84 -8.19
CA ALA A 183 -29.48 18.41 -9.33
C ALA A 183 -29.84 16.92 -9.25
N LEU A 184 -28.85 16.05 -8.93
CA LEU A 184 -29.07 14.61 -8.74
C LEU A 184 -30.05 14.32 -7.61
N ARG A 185 -29.98 15.05 -6.50
CA ARG A 185 -30.95 14.94 -5.41
C ARG A 185 -32.38 15.25 -5.88
N THR A 186 -32.57 16.27 -6.72
CA THR A 186 -33.90 16.59 -7.27
C THR A 186 -34.44 15.48 -8.18
N LYS A 187 -33.56 14.64 -8.73
CA LYS A 187 -33.94 13.45 -9.52
C LYS A 187 -34.17 12.22 -8.65
N GLY A 188 -33.99 12.32 -7.32
CA GLY A 188 -34.23 11.24 -6.37
C GLY A 188 -33.06 10.25 -6.24
N VAL A 189 -31.84 10.68 -6.58
CA VAL A 189 -30.63 9.87 -6.36
C VAL A 189 -30.37 9.76 -4.85
N ASP A 190 -30.21 8.52 -4.33
CA ASP A 190 -30.05 8.26 -2.90
C ASP A 190 -28.81 8.93 -2.31
N TYR A 191 -27.68 8.80 -3.00
CA TYR A 191 -26.39 9.43 -2.66
C TYR A 191 -25.95 10.33 -3.82
N PRO A 192 -26.35 11.60 -3.86
CA PRO A 192 -25.84 12.53 -4.88
C PRO A 192 -24.32 12.59 -4.93
N PHE A 193 -23.68 12.67 -3.75
CA PHE A 193 -22.26 12.44 -3.53
C PHE A 193 -22.07 11.49 -2.34
N ALA A 194 -21.53 10.29 -2.52
CA ALA A 194 -21.19 9.42 -1.41
C ALA A 194 -19.84 9.85 -0.80
N LEU A 195 -19.84 10.25 0.49
CA LEU A 195 -18.68 10.72 1.23
C LEU A 195 -18.32 9.72 2.35
N PRO A 196 -17.51 8.68 2.06
CA PRO A 196 -17.23 7.60 3.00
C PRO A 196 -16.10 7.98 3.98
N LEU A 197 -16.48 8.62 5.09
CA LEU A 197 -15.61 8.96 6.22
C LEU A 197 -15.81 8.00 7.41
N GLY A 198 -16.34 6.79 7.17
CA GLY A 198 -16.39 5.68 8.11
C GLY A 198 -15.02 5.10 8.42
N GLN A 199 -14.92 4.30 9.48
CA GLN A 199 -13.63 3.88 10.04
C GLN A 199 -12.82 2.92 9.15
N GLU A 200 -13.39 2.37 8.09
CA GLU A 200 -12.67 1.44 7.20
C GLU A 200 -11.47 2.13 6.54
N GLU A 201 -11.70 3.25 5.83
CA GLU A 201 -10.65 3.93 5.04
C GLU A 201 -10.79 5.47 5.05
N ALA A 202 -11.29 6.04 6.14
CA ALA A 202 -11.51 7.48 6.24
C ALA A 202 -10.25 8.32 5.99
N GLN A 203 -9.06 7.81 6.32
CA GLN A 203 -7.78 8.50 6.06
C GLN A 203 -7.50 8.65 4.55
N ALA A 204 -7.94 7.73 3.72
CA ALA A 204 -7.75 7.85 2.27
C ALA A 204 -8.71 8.89 1.68
N GLU A 205 -10.00 8.82 2.02
CA GLU A 205 -11.00 9.81 1.58
C GLU A 205 -10.63 11.21 2.07
N THR A 206 -10.17 11.34 3.32
CA THR A 206 -9.68 12.60 3.86
C THR A 206 -8.53 13.17 3.03
N LEU A 207 -7.48 12.36 2.76
CA LEU A 207 -6.33 12.83 1.98
C LEU A 207 -6.73 13.35 0.60
N MET A 208 -7.65 12.67 -0.08
CA MET A 208 -8.18 13.14 -1.38
C MET A 208 -8.72 14.57 -1.30
N TRP A 209 -9.55 14.84 -0.30
CA TRP A 209 -10.14 16.18 -0.11
C TRP A 209 -9.11 17.22 0.34
N LEU A 210 -8.17 16.84 1.22
CA LEU A 210 -7.11 17.76 1.65
C LEU A 210 -6.25 18.18 0.46
N LEU A 211 -5.80 17.23 -0.37
CA LEU A 211 -5.02 17.53 -1.58
C LEU A 211 -5.80 18.37 -2.58
N SER A 212 -7.07 18.07 -2.78
CA SER A 212 -7.96 18.85 -3.63
C SER A 212 -8.12 20.29 -3.12
N GLY A 213 -8.15 20.50 -1.80
CA GLY A 213 -8.15 21.82 -1.16
C GLY A 213 -6.81 22.56 -1.14
N GLY A 214 -5.72 21.88 -1.52
CA GLY A 214 -4.36 22.43 -1.53
C GLY A 214 -3.61 22.24 -0.22
N GLY A 215 -4.07 21.38 0.68
CA GLY A 215 -3.40 20.96 1.90
C GLY A 215 -2.89 19.52 1.82
N GLY A 216 -2.76 18.84 2.96
CA GLY A 216 -2.26 17.48 3.07
C GLY A 216 -2.12 17.05 4.53
N TYR A 217 -1.51 15.89 4.77
CA TYR A 217 -1.23 15.44 6.12
C TYR A 217 0.06 16.00 6.70
N THR A 218 0.99 16.37 5.83
CA THR A 218 2.28 16.94 6.21
C THR A 218 2.56 18.19 5.40
N ASP A 219 3.38 19.07 5.94
CA ASP A 219 3.97 20.20 5.25
C ASP A 219 5.13 19.80 4.32
N ASP A 220 5.74 20.77 3.66
CA ASP A 220 6.84 20.58 2.70
C ASP A 220 8.13 20.02 3.34
N VAL A 221 8.27 20.11 4.67
CA VAL A 221 9.40 19.54 5.42
C VAL A 221 9.06 18.22 6.09
N GLY A 222 7.84 17.72 5.86
CA GLY A 222 7.37 16.42 6.35
C GLY A 222 6.84 16.41 7.78
N ALA A 223 6.68 17.56 8.45
CA ALA A 223 5.99 17.63 9.74
C ALA A 223 4.48 17.51 9.56
N TYR A 224 3.76 16.91 10.53
CA TYR A 224 2.30 16.86 10.46
C TYR A 224 1.67 18.25 10.46
N ASP A 225 0.79 18.51 9.50
CA ASP A 225 0.07 19.78 9.28
C ASP A 225 -1.44 19.57 9.09
N ILE A 226 -1.99 18.70 9.95
CA ILE A 226 -3.38 18.19 9.81
C ILE A 226 -4.42 19.29 10.01
N ASP A 227 -4.13 20.27 10.86
CA ASP A 227 -5.01 21.39 11.20
C ASP A 227 -4.66 22.70 10.49
N SER A 228 -3.94 22.61 9.35
CA SER A 228 -3.65 23.80 8.51
C SER A 228 -4.90 24.54 8.11
N ALA A 229 -4.74 25.81 7.74
CA ALA A 229 -5.87 26.65 7.33
C ALA A 229 -6.59 26.08 6.10
N GLU A 230 -5.86 25.51 5.17
CA GLU A 230 -6.34 24.85 3.95
C GLU A 230 -7.18 23.61 4.29
N ASN A 231 -6.69 22.78 5.20
CA ASN A 231 -7.40 21.58 5.67
C ASN A 231 -8.68 21.93 6.41
N VAL A 232 -8.64 22.93 7.30
CA VAL A 232 -9.81 23.43 8.01
C VAL A 232 -10.85 24.03 7.04
N ALA A 233 -10.40 24.79 6.04
CA ALA A 233 -11.28 25.34 5.00
C ALA A 233 -11.95 24.23 4.18
N THR A 234 -11.21 23.19 3.81
CA THR A 234 -11.74 22.01 3.11
C THR A 234 -12.85 21.33 3.91
N PHE A 235 -12.63 21.04 5.18
CA PHE A 235 -13.64 20.38 6.01
C PHE A 235 -14.83 21.28 6.34
N ARG A 236 -14.65 22.60 6.43
CA ARG A 236 -15.76 23.55 6.51
C ARG A 236 -16.60 23.50 5.25
N TRP A 237 -15.97 23.49 4.07
CA TRP A 237 -16.68 23.39 2.79
C TRP A 237 -17.49 22.09 2.69
N LEU A 238 -16.90 20.93 3.00
CA LEU A 238 -17.59 19.63 3.01
C LEU A 238 -18.80 19.64 3.95
N ARG A 239 -18.61 20.15 5.18
CA ARG A 239 -19.67 20.26 6.19
C ARG A 239 -20.83 21.14 5.69
N ASP A 240 -20.51 22.31 5.16
CA ASP A 240 -21.53 23.33 4.87
C ASP A 240 -22.22 23.08 3.52
N ASN A 241 -21.47 22.68 2.48
CA ASN A 241 -21.96 22.62 1.11
C ASN A 241 -22.39 21.19 0.66
N LEU A 242 -21.85 20.13 1.24
CA LEU A 242 -22.30 18.77 0.92
C LEU A 242 -23.20 18.21 2.02
N VAL A 243 -22.70 18.15 3.25
CA VAL A 243 -23.44 17.53 4.36
C VAL A 243 -24.59 18.42 4.83
N GLY A 244 -24.32 19.71 5.02
CA GLY A 244 -25.30 20.69 5.47
C GLY A 244 -26.48 20.88 4.50
N GLU A 245 -26.25 20.72 3.21
CA GLU A 245 -27.28 20.74 2.19
C GLU A 245 -27.96 19.37 1.96
N GLY A 246 -27.55 18.32 2.72
CA GLY A 246 -28.14 16.97 2.62
C GLY A 246 -27.82 16.27 1.29
N LEU A 247 -26.64 16.50 0.72
CA LEU A 247 -26.22 15.97 -0.58
C LEU A 247 -25.41 14.67 -0.47
N THR A 248 -25.13 14.19 0.77
CA THR A 248 -24.27 13.01 1.00
C THR A 248 -25.05 11.71 1.25
N GLY A 249 -26.37 11.73 1.08
CA GLY A 249 -27.22 10.54 1.18
C GLY A 249 -27.74 10.27 2.59
N PRO A 250 -28.44 9.11 2.77
CA PRO A 250 -29.17 8.79 3.99
C PRO A 250 -28.26 8.35 5.15
N VAL A 251 -27.05 7.88 4.85
CA VAL A 251 -26.07 7.48 5.88
C VAL A 251 -25.10 8.63 6.14
N ALA A 252 -24.95 9.00 7.42
CA ALA A 252 -24.01 10.06 7.79
C ALA A 252 -22.57 9.67 7.36
N PRO A 253 -21.76 10.62 6.81
CA PRO A 253 -20.43 10.33 6.30
C PRO A 253 -19.53 9.54 7.26
N GLY A 254 -19.48 9.89 8.54
CA GLY A 254 -18.70 9.18 9.56
C GLY A 254 -19.18 7.75 9.90
N LYS A 255 -20.27 7.29 9.29
CA LYS A 255 -20.81 5.92 9.41
C LYS A 255 -20.86 5.17 8.08
N LEU A 256 -20.52 5.85 7.00
CA LEU A 256 -20.46 5.26 5.67
C LEU A 256 -19.04 4.78 5.40
N ASP A 257 -18.85 3.47 5.35
CA ASP A 257 -17.60 2.86 4.96
C ASP A 257 -17.46 2.82 3.42
N ARG A 258 -16.23 2.86 2.92
CA ARG A 258 -15.93 2.82 1.48
C ARG A 258 -16.57 1.62 0.77
N ALA A 259 -16.47 0.43 1.36
CA ALA A 259 -17.04 -0.78 0.76
C ALA A 259 -18.56 -0.63 0.53
N LYS A 260 -19.27 0.02 1.47
CA LYS A 260 -20.70 0.28 1.34
C LYS A 260 -21.03 1.37 0.30
N ALA A 261 -20.18 2.40 0.20
CA ALA A 261 -20.32 3.41 -0.86
C ALA A 261 -20.12 2.78 -2.25
N PHE A 262 -19.15 1.88 -2.40
CA PHE A 262 -18.88 1.15 -3.64
C PHE A 262 -20.00 0.18 -4.02
N GLU A 263 -20.58 -0.54 -3.05
CA GLU A 263 -21.78 -1.35 -3.28
C GLU A 263 -22.93 -0.48 -3.77
N ALA A 264 -23.19 0.65 -3.10
CA ALA A 264 -24.26 1.55 -3.50
C ALA A 264 -24.04 2.17 -4.89
N PHE A 265 -22.77 2.44 -5.28
CA PHE A 265 -22.44 2.92 -6.62
C PHE A 265 -22.72 1.83 -7.69
N ALA A 266 -22.29 0.61 -7.45
CA ALA A 266 -22.58 -0.52 -8.33
C ALA A 266 -24.09 -0.82 -8.44
N ASP A 267 -24.86 -0.58 -7.37
CA ASP A 267 -26.33 -0.63 -7.38
C ASP A 267 -27.00 0.53 -8.14
N GLY A 268 -26.24 1.50 -8.68
CA GLY A 268 -26.77 2.67 -9.37
C GLY A 268 -27.40 3.74 -8.47
N LYS A 269 -27.15 3.70 -7.15
CA LYS A 269 -27.72 4.61 -6.14
C LYS A 269 -26.86 5.85 -5.86
N VAL A 270 -25.66 5.91 -6.40
CA VAL A 270 -24.69 6.99 -6.17
C VAL A 270 -24.45 7.78 -7.44
N GLY A 271 -24.50 9.11 -7.34
CA GLY A 271 -24.16 10.01 -8.43
C GLY A 271 -22.66 10.17 -8.61
N MET A 272 -21.96 10.51 -7.53
CA MET A 272 -20.52 10.76 -7.50
C MET A 272 -19.88 10.16 -6.25
N LEU A 273 -18.61 9.73 -6.35
CA LEU A 273 -17.74 9.39 -5.23
C LEU A 273 -16.28 9.34 -5.66
N ASN A 274 -15.33 9.37 -4.71
CA ASN A 274 -13.93 9.07 -5.00
C ASN A 274 -13.74 7.55 -5.09
N GLY A 275 -13.10 7.08 -6.16
CA GLY A 275 -12.94 5.66 -6.47
C GLY A 275 -11.53 5.29 -6.90
N HIS A 276 -11.27 4.00 -6.99
CA HIS A 276 -10.04 3.40 -7.50
C HIS A 276 -10.34 2.30 -8.53
N PRO A 277 -9.34 1.77 -9.28
CA PRO A 277 -9.59 0.88 -10.42
C PRO A 277 -10.55 -0.27 -10.15
N THR A 278 -10.48 -0.92 -8.98
CA THR A 278 -11.33 -2.09 -8.67
C THR A 278 -12.84 -1.77 -8.61
N LEU A 279 -13.23 -0.49 -8.46
CA LEU A 279 -14.63 -0.09 -8.54
C LEU A 279 -15.17 -0.15 -9.96
N MET A 280 -14.33 0.05 -10.98
CA MET A 280 -14.77 0.04 -12.38
C MET A 280 -15.39 -1.29 -12.75
N ASP A 281 -14.68 -2.39 -12.51
CA ASP A 281 -15.14 -3.72 -12.89
C ASP A 281 -16.39 -4.12 -12.12
N LYS A 282 -16.45 -3.77 -10.82
CA LYS A 282 -17.64 -3.98 -9.99
C LYS A 282 -18.86 -3.22 -10.54
N ALA A 283 -18.69 -1.95 -10.92
CA ALA A 283 -19.76 -1.12 -11.46
C ALA A 283 -20.22 -1.61 -12.85
N GLU A 284 -19.27 -1.96 -13.71
CA GLU A 284 -19.57 -2.46 -15.05
C GLU A 284 -20.27 -3.81 -15.04
N ALA A 285 -19.93 -4.72 -14.11
CA ALA A 285 -20.60 -5.99 -13.94
C ALA A 285 -22.11 -5.82 -13.65
N GLU A 286 -22.49 -4.73 -12.99
CA GLU A 286 -23.87 -4.35 -12.70
C GLU A 286 -24.46 -3.41 -13.79
N GLY A 287 -23.74 -3.16 -14.89
CA GLY A 287 -24.23 -2.37 -16.03
C GLY A 287 -24.16 -0.86 -15.83
N ILE A 288 -23.41 -0.38 -14.81
CA ILE A 288 -23.20 1.05 -14.59
C ILE A 288 -22.13 1.57 -15.54
N LYS A 289 -22.44 2.64 -16.26
CA LYS A 289 -21.47 3.39 -17.04
C LYS A 289 -20.74 4.39 -16.16
N VAL A 290 -19.43 4.26 -16.11
CA VAL A 290 -18.56 5.03 -15.22
C VAL A 290 -17.84 6.12 -16.00
N GLY A 291 -18.10 7.38 -15.65
CA GLY A 291 -17.25 8.51 -16.00
C GLY A 291 -16.23 8.76 -14.90
N MET A 292 -15.04 9.24 -15.28
CA MET A 292 -13.94 9.49 -14.35
C MET A 292 -13.22 10.79 -14.71
N VAL A 293 -12.97 11.61 -13.69
CA VAL A 293 -12.12 12.80 -13.79
C VAL A 293 -11.22 12.90 -12.57
N PRO A 294 -10.06 13.58 -12.62
CA PRO A 294 -9.37 13.97 -11.40
C PRO A 294 -10.31 14.74 -10.48
N LEU A 295 -10.24 14.50 -9.15
CA LEU A 295 -11.02 15.31 -8.20
C LEU A 295 -10.62 16.78 -8.38
N PRO A 296 -11.53 17.68 -8.80
CA PRO A 296 -11.18 19.07 -9.06
C PRO A 296 -10.71 19.78 -7.79
N GLY A 297 -9.92 20.84 -7.94
CA GLY A 297 -9.59 21.74 -6.86
C GLY A 297 -10.76 22.65 -6.48
N SER A 298 -10.63 23.34 -5.35
CA SER A 298 -11.64 24.26 -4.84
C SER A 298 -12.04 25.36 -5.83
N ASP A 299 -11.11 25.74 -6.71
CA ASP A 299 -11.19 26.87 -7.61
C ASP A 299 -10.85 26.52 -9.08
N GLY A 300 -10.88 25.23 -9.43
CA GLY A 300 -10.55 24.76 -10.79
C GLY A 300 -9.82 23.44 -10.83
N PRO A 301 -8.78 23.28 -11.65
CA PRO A 301 -8.09 22.02 -11.84
C PRO A 301 -7.61 21.38 -10.55
N THR A 302 -7.51 20.06 -10.56
CA THR A 302 -6.98 19.30 -9.42
C THR A 302 -5.60 19.84 -8.98
N LYS A 303 -5.40 19.94 -7.66
CA LYS A 303 -4.11 20.33 -7.07
C LYS A 303 -3.25 19.12 -6.72
N GLY A 304 -3.82 17.95 -6.66
CA GLY A 304 -3.13 16.70 -6.38
C GLY A 304 -4.08 15.51 -6.37
N SER A 305 -3.54 14.33 -6.45
CA SER A 305 -4.25 13.06 -6.28
C SER A 305 -3.55 12.21 -5.22
N MET A 306 -4.31 11.33 -4.60
CA MET A 306 -3.75 10.35 -3.66
C MET A 306 -3.22 9.14 -4.39
N GLY A 307 -1.98 8.74 -4.05
CA GLY A 307 -1.42 7.44 -4.37
C GLY A 307 -1.49 6.49 -3.18
N VAL A 308 -1.62 5.22 -3.47
CA VAL A 308 -1.46 4.11 -2.52
C VAL A 308 -0.36 3.22 -3.06
N ALA A 309 0.52 2.74 -2.19
CA ALA A 309 1.55 1.79 -2.54
C ALA A 309 1.67 0.73 -1.46
N ASP A 310 2.01 -0.48 -1.89
CA ASP A 310 2.41 -1.57 -1.03
C ASP A 310 3.88 -1.87 -1.26
N TRP A 311 4.55 -2.41 -0.25
CA TRP A 311 5.99 -2.40 -0.16
C TRP A 311 6.56 -3.81 -0.14
N MET A 312 7.66 -4.02 -0.88
CA MET A 312 8.53 -5.17 -0.71
C MET A 312 9.76 -4.76 0.08
N MET A 313 10.27 -5.64 0.94
CA MET A 313 11.45 -5.36 1.76
C MET A 313 12.25 -6.62 2.04
N GLY A 314 13.57 -6.47 2.23
CA GLY A 314 14.49 -7.56 2.59
C GLY A 314 14.98 -7.42 4.02
N PHE A 315 14.87 -8.48 4.82
CA PHE A 315 15.32 -8.51 6.21
C PHE A 315 16.76 -8.97 6.33
N LYS A 316 17.51 -8.38 7.30
CA LYS A 316 18.93 -8.67 7.55
C LYS A 316 19.16 -9.93 8.39
N GLU A 317 18.13 -10.43 9.06
CA GLU A 317 18.26 -11.42 10.12
C GLU A 317 18.93 -12.73 9.66
N ASN A 318 18.56 -13.24 8.49
CA ASN A 318 19.08 -14.50 7.95
C ASN A 318 20.37 -14.34 7.11
N GLY A 319 20.77 -13.10 6.80
CA GLY A 319 22.03 -12.81 6.14
C GLY A 319 22.09 -13.09 4.63
N HIS A 320 20.98 -13.45 3.98
CA HIS A 320 20.89 -13.84 2.56
C HIS A 320 20.83 -12.65 1.59
N ARG A 321 21.62 -11.59 1.87
CA ARG A 321 21.57 -10.32 1.12
C ARG A 321 21.69 -10.48 -0.40
N GLN A 322 22.61 -11.33 -0.86
CA GLN A 322 22.87 -11.50 -2.29
C GLN A 322 21.74 -12.24 -2.99
N GLU A 323 21.18 -13.25 -2.33
CA GLU A 323 20.07 -14.06 -2.82
C GLU A 323 18.78 -13.24 -2.88
N ILE A 324 18.52 -12.45 -1.84
CA ILE A 324 17.41 -11.47 -1.80
C ILE A 324 17.55 -10.48 -2.97
N GLY A 325 18.74 -9.94 -3.20
CA GLY A 325 18.98 -9.01 -4.31
C GLY A 325 18.70 -9.62 -5.68
N LYS A 326 19.14 -10.85 -5.91
CA LYS A 326 18.83 -11.58 -7.15
C LYS A 326 17.32 -11.80 -7.32
N PHE A 327 16.64 -12.17 -6.23
CA PHE A 327 15.20 -12.36 -6.26
C PHE A 327 14.45 -11.05 -6.55
N PHE A 328 14.87 -9.94 -5.94
CA PHE A 328 14.27 -8.63 -6.22
C PHE A 328 14.47 -8.21 -7.69
N ASP A 329 15.69 -8.33 -8.22
CA ASP A 329 15.94 -7.99 -9.63
C ASP A 329 15.10 -8.85 -10.60
N TYR A 330 14.83 -10.11 -10.25
CA TYR A 330 13.93 -10.98 -10.99
C TYR A 330 12.46 -10.59 -10.84
N ALA A 331 12.00 -10.38 -9.61
CA ALA A 331 10.60 -10.02 -9.32
C ALA A 331 10.21 -8.65 -9.93
N TYR A 332 11.16 -7.72 -10.04
CA TYR A 332 10.95 -6.41 -10.68
C TYR A 332 11.22 -6.40 -12.19
N SER A 333 11.32 -7.55 -12.84
CA SER A 333 11.27 -7.60 -14.31
C SER A 333 9.94 -7.05 -14.83
N ASP A 334 9.94 -6.45 -16.01
CA ASP A 334 8.71 -5.90 -16.60
C ASP A 334 7.59 -6.94 -16.73
N GLU A 335 7.96 -8.19 -17.05
CA GLU A 335 7.03 -9.30 -17.18
C GLU A 335 6.31 -9.58 -15.84
N ASN A 336 7.06 -9.75 -14.75
CA ASN A 336 6.48 -10.05 -13.43
C ASN A 336 5.69 -8.87 -12.87
N VAL A 337 6.19 -7.63 -13.01
CA VAL A 337 5.48 -6.42 -12.56
C VAL A 337 4.15 -6.24 -13.30
N LEU A 338 4.13 -6.45 -14.62
CA LEU A 338 2.92 -6.36 -15.42
C LEU A 338 1.95 -7.49 -15.09
N GLU A 339 2.42 -8.74 -14.99
CA GLU A 339 1.57 -9.89 -14.66
C GLU A 339 0.83 -9.66 -13.33
N PHE A 340 1.53 -9.16 -12.30
CA PHE A 340 0.89 -8.86 -11.03
C PHE A 340 -0.13 -7.73 -11.14
N ALA A 341 0.27 -6.60 -11.72
CA ALA A 341 -0.60 -5.44 -11.87
C ALA A 341 -1.87 -5.78 -12.65
N GLU A 342 -1.72 -6.53 -13.76
CA GLU A 342 -2.84 -7.00 -14.60
C GLU A 342 -3.76 -7.98 -13.88
N SER A 343 -3.20 -8.86 -13.03
CA SER A 343 -3.97 -9.89 -12.32
C SER A 343 -4.92 -9.32 -11.26
N TYR A 344 -4.63 -8.12 -10.76
CA TYR A 344 -5.33 -7.51 -9.63
C TYR A 344 -5.86 -6.09 -9.90
N ASP A 345 -5.93 -5.66 -11.18
CA ASP A 345 -6.39 -4.31 -11.59
C ASP A 345 -5.66 -3.18 -10.85
N LEU A 346 -4.34 -3.34 -10.71
CA LEU A 346 -3.48 -2.40 -10.03
C LEU A 346 -2.52 -1.71 -11.02
N LEU A 347 -1.72 -0.78 -10.53
CA LEU A 347 -0.80 -0.02 -11.36
C LEU A 347 0.65 -0.48 -11.12
N PRO A 348 1.44 -0.63 -12.20
CA PRO A 348 2.85 -0.97 -12.07
C PRO A 348 3.64 0.19 -11.47
N VAL A 349 4.72 -0.15 -10.78
CA VAL A 349 5.56 0.79 -10.02
C VAL A 349 6.82 1.22 -10.76
N THR A 350 7.08 0.62 -11.93
CA THR A 350 8.25 0.93 -12.77
C THR A 350 7.86 1.72 -14.02
N GLY A 351 8.74 2.58 -14.48
CA GLY A 351 8.48 3.42 -15.66
C GLY A 351 8.28 2.63 -16.94
N SER A 352 9.06 1.55 -17.15
CA SER A 352 8.93 0.68 -18.31
C SER A 352 7.62 -0.10 -18.33
N ALA A 353 7.23 -0.71 -17.21
CA ALA A 353 5.96 -1.44 -17.10
C ALA A 353 4.75 -0.50 -17.18
N SER A 354 4.83 0.71 -16.57
CA SER A 354 3.78 1.73 -16.72
C SER A 354 3.59 2.14 -18.18
N ALA A 355 4.69 2.39 -18.92
CA ALA A 355 4.62 2.74 -20.33
C ALA A 355 4.06 1.59 -21.18
N ALA A 356 4.42 0.34 -20.86
CA ALA A 356 3.89 -0.84 -21.56
C ALA A 356 2.38 -1.00 -21.32
N MET A 357 1.93 -0.87 -20.07
CA MET A 357 0.50 -0.93 -19.73
C MET A 357 -0.30 0.21 -20.40
N GLU A 358 0.23 1.43 -20.43
CA GLU A 358 -0.41 2.58 -21.08
C GLU A 358 -0.56 2.38 -22.60
N ALA A 359 0.44 1.76 -23.25
CA ALA A 359 0.43 1.49 -24.68
C ALA A 359 -0.56 0.38 -25.07
N ASP A 360 -0.84 -0.56 -24.18
CA ASP A 360 -1.74 -1.68 -24.47
C ASP A 360 -3.20 -1.22 -24.46
N LYS A 361 -3.91 -1.55 -25.55
CA LYS A 361 -5.33 -1.19 -25.72
C LYS A 361 -6.25 -1.89 -24.71
N LYS A 362 -5.86 -3.05 -24.17
CA LYS A 362 -6.65 -3.78 -23.18
C LYS A 362 -6.77 -2.98 -21.87
N HIS A 363 -5.79 -2.12 -21.55
CA HIS A 363 -5.75 -1.31 -20.34
C HIS A 363 -6.22 0.14 -20.53
N LYS A 364 -6.93 0.44 -21.62
CA LYS A 364 -7.43 1.80 -21.92
C LYS A 364 -8.12 2.45 -20.72
N LYS A 365 -8.85 1.68 -19.91
CA LYS A 365 -9.57 2.18 -18.73
C LYS A 365 -8.64 2.59 -17.58
N LEU A 366 -7.44 2.00 -17.49
CA LEU A 366 -6.46 2.35 -16.45
C LEU A 366 -5.64 3.59 -16.80
N ARG A 367 -5.68 4.08 -18.05
CA ARG A 367 -4.89 5.25 -18.48
C ARG A 367 -5.08 6.50 -17.63
N PRO A 368 -6.30 6.89 -17.19
CA PRO A 368 -6.46 8.06 -16.32
C PRO A 368 -5.73 7.88 -14.99
N PHE A 369 -5.72 6.66 -14.43
CA PHE A 369 -5.00 6.35 -13.20
C PHE A 369 -3.48 6.32 -13.41
N LEU A 370 -3.00 5.73 -14.51
CA LEU A 370 -1.58 5.76 -14.89
C LEU A 370 -1.07 7.20 -15.05
N ALA A 371 -1.87 8.06 -15.67
CA ALA A 371 -1.53 9.48 -15.84
C ALA A 371 -1.49 10.25 -14.52
N ALA A 372 -2.31 9.87 -13.53
CA ALA A 372 -2.37 10.50 -12.22
C ALA A 372 -1.23 10.04 -11.29
N LEU A 373 -0.77 8.78 -11.40
CA LEU A 373 0.17 8.16 -10.47
C LEU A 373 1.50 8.91 -10.29
N PRO A 374 2.18 9.42 -11.34
CA PRO A 374 3.46 10.12 -11.18
C PRO A 374 3.39 11.40 -10.34
N ASN A 375 2.20 12.01 -10.26
CA ASN A 375 1.94 13.25 -9.51
C ASN A 375 1.12 13.01 -8.24
N SER A 376 1.01 11.76 -7.81
CA SER A 376 0.26 11.41 -6.62
C SER A 376 1.05 11.68 -5.34
N THR A 377 0.33 12.13 -4.31
CA THR A 377 0.85 12.26 -2.94
C THR A 377 0.46 11.03 -2.15
N PHE A 378 1.41 10.48 -1.41
CA PHE A 378 1.21 9.31 -0.57
C PHE A 378 1.00 9.71 0.89
N THR A 379 0.35 8.83 1.66
CA THR A 379 0.36 8.96 3.12
C THR A 379 1.81 8.88 3.63
N PRO A 380 2.13 9.41 4.82
CA PRO A 380 3.50 9.48 5.30
C PRO A 380 4.03 8.11 5.80
N TYR A 381 4.14 7.13 4.90
CA TYR A 381 4.56 5.75 5.18
C TYR A 381 5.92 5.65 5.88
N GLY A 382 6.82 6.63 5.69
CA GLY A 382 8.13 6.67 6.33
C GLY A 382 8.11 7.08 7.81
N LYS A 383 6.92 7.46 8.36
CA LYS A 383 6.76 7.81 9.78
C LYS A 383 6.24 6.62 10.57
N THR A 384 6.92 6.23 11.65
CA THR A 384 6.47 5.15 12.54
C THR A 384 5.21 5.54 13.33
N SER A 385 5.01 6.86 13.55
CA SER A 385 3.79 7.43 14.13
C SER A 385 2.55 7.28 13.24
N TRP A 386 2.71 7.03 11.92
CA TRP A 386 1.60 7.08 10.96
C TRP A 386 0.46 6.12 11.30
N ALA A 387 0.74 4.94 11.79
CA ALA A 387 -0.30 3.98 12.18
C ALA A 387 -1.22 4.58 13.26
N THR A 388 -0.64 5.21 14.28
CA THR A 388 -1.38 5.88 15.36
C THR A 388 -2.19 7.08 14.84
N VAL A 389 -1.58 7.89 13.97
CA VAL A 389 -2.23 9.07 13.38
C VAL A 389 -3.38 8.66 12.45
N SER A 390 -3.16 7.65 11.61
CA SER A 390 -4.21 7.08 10.75
C SER A 390 -5.41 6.59 11.54
N ASP A 391 -5.17 5.90 12.66
CA ASP A 391 -6.20 5.44 13.58
C ASP A 391 -6.98 6.61 14.22
N ALA A 392 -6.31 7.69 14.59
CA ALA A 392 -6.94 8.89 15.12
C ALA A 392 -7.85 9.55 14.07
N ILE A 393 -7.38 9.66 12.83
CA ILE A 393 -8.16 10.16 11.69
C ILE A 393 -9.40 9.30 11.52
N LYS A 394 -9.26 7.99 11.36
CA LYS A 394 -10.38 7.04 11.18
C LYS A 394 -11.46 7.17 12.24
N LYS A 395 -11.07 7.39 13.48
CA LYS A 395 -12.01 7.50 14.61
C LYS A 395 -12.72 8.84 14.70
N LYS A 396 -12.09 9.94 14.27
CA LYS A 396 -12.56 11.30 14.58
C LYS A 396 -13.06 12.07 13.36
N ILE A 397 -12.43 11.84 12.17
CA ILE A 397 -12.60 12.77 11.04
C ILE A 397 -14.03 12.86 10.54
N GLY A 398 -14.79 11.77 10.56
CA GLY A 398 -16.21 11.79 10.16
C GLY A 398 -17.09 12.74 11.00
N SER A 399 -16.67 13.08 12.22
CA SER A 399 -17.35 14.06 13.06
C SER A 399 -17.07 15.50 12.65
N ALA A 400 -15.96 15.75 11.93
CA ALA A 400 -15.61 17.11 11.46
C ALA A 400 -16.59 17.66 10.42
N VAL A 401 -17.30 16.79 9.71
CA VAL A 401 -18.32 17.19 8.73
C VAL A 401 -19.76 17.07 9.25
N ALA A 402 -19.95 16.67 10.52
CA ALA A 402 -21.28 16.57 11.09
C ALA A 402 -21.96 17.95 11.19
N PRO A 403 -23.29 18.05 11.01
CA PRO A 403 -24.00 19.32 11.16
C PRO A 403 -23.71 19.96 12.52
N GLY A 404 -23.30 21.23 12.52
CA GLY A 404 -22.99 22.00 13.73
C GLY A 404 -21.64 21.66 14.39
N SER A 405 -20.81 20.80 13.79
CA SER A 405 -19.46 20.52 14.28
C SER A 405 -18.52 21.73 14.08
N ASN A 406 -17.39 21.69 14.80
CA ASN A 406 -16.27 22.60 14.53
C ASN A 406 -15.10 21.82 13.92
N PRO A 407 -14.90 21.87 12.58
CA PRO A 407 -13.80 21.17 11.92
C PRO A 407 -12.42 21.53 12.49
N GLU A 408 -12.16 22.81 12.79
CA GLU A 408 -10.89 23.27 13.37
C GLU A 408 -10.58 22.58 14.71
N SER A 409 -11.57 22.42 15.58
CA SER A 409 -11.38 21.72 16.86
C SER A 409 -11.03 20.25 16.64
N ILE A 410 -11.71 19.58 15.71
CA ILE A 410 -11.54 18.14 15.48
C ILE A 410 -10.21 17.85 14.77
N LEU A 411 -9.86 18.65 13.75
CA LEU A 411 -8.56 18.55 13.11
C LEU A 411 -7.42 18.86 14.09
N GLY A 412 -7.57 19.89 14.94
CA GLY A 412 -6.61 20.21 15.99
C GLY A 412 -6.45 19.10 17.03
N GLU A 413 -7.50 18.35 17.37
CA GLU A 413 -7.39 17.16 18.21
C GLU A 413 -6.56 16.05 17.56
N VAL A 414 -6.76 15.83 16.25
CA VAL A 414 -5.97 14.83 15.47
C VAL A 414 -4.52 15.31 15.36
N ALA A 415 -4.28 16.59 15.07
CA ALA A 415 -2.94 17.19 15.00
C ALA A 415 -2.19 17.06 16.33
N ALA A 416 -2.86 17.31 17.46
CA ALA A 416 -2.28 17.12 18.78
C ALA A 416 -1.93 15.65 19.09
N GLU A 417 -2.70 14.70 18.56
CA GLU A 417 -2.40 13.27 18.66
C GLU A 417 -1.21 12.88 17.78
N ALA A 418 -1.14 13.43 16.54
CA ALA A 418 -0.02 13.27 15.64
C ALA A 418 1.28 13.78 16.24
N THR A 419 1.28 15.00 16.83
CA THR A 419 2.45 15.57 17.51
C THR A 419 2.93 14.70 18.67
N ARG A 420 2.00 14.13 19.46
CA ARG A 420 2.38 13.22 20.56
C ARG A 420 2.94 11.90 20.06
N ALA A 421 2.38 11.35 18.98
CA ALA A 421 2.86 10.11 18.38
C ALA A 421 4.26 10.31 17.78
N GLU A 422 4.49 11.42 17.10
CA GLU A 422 5.79 11.78 16.52
C GLU A 422 6.86 12.01 17.59
N ALA A 423 6.51 12.64 18.71
CA ALA A 423 7.44 12.85 19.83
C ALA A 423 7.84 11.53 20.54
N ALA A 424 7.18 10.42 20.26
CA ALA A 424 7.47 9.10 20.81
C ALA A 424 8.32 8.23 19.86
N GLU A 425 8.58 8.70 18.61
CA GLU A 425 9.47 8.05 17.65
C GLU A 425 10.94 8.11 18.08
#